data_54d992c04c79d94e252e0cd640b4353c
#
_entry.id   54d992c04c79d94e252e0cd640b4353c
#
_cell.length_a   1.000
_cell.length_b   1.000
_cell.length_c   1.000
_cell.angle_alpha   90.00
_cell.angle_beta   90.00
_cell.angle_gamma   90.00
#
_symmetry.space_group_name_H-M   'P 1'
#
loop_
_entity.id
_entity.type
_entity.pdbx_description
1 polymer ?
#
loop_
_entity_poly.entity_id
_entity_poly.type
_entity_poly.pdbx_seq_one_letter_code
_entity_poly.pdbx_strand_id
1 'polypeptide(L)'
;MTALADPAHDRGITTLTLDSPANRNALSAALVGELTAALDTCAADDTVRAVVLTHTGNTFCAGADLTAPPDPAAFVALMRRIVALPKPVVARVTGHVRAGGLGLLGACDISAAGPDASFALTESRLGLAPAVISMPLLPRVDPRAAARYYLTGERFDAAEAARIGLITLATEATEDTKDTEDIDKALAPVLDGLRKASPQGLAASKELVTATVLSNFDQHAEDLIARSAALFASAEAREGMTAFLERRDPEWVL
;
A
#
# COMPACT_ATOMS: atom_id res chain seq x y z
N MET A 1 11.75 -17.44 -7.58
CA MET A 1 12.31 -16.45 -6.63
C MET A 1 11.17 -16.04 -5.73
N THR A 2 11.38 -16.02 -4.42
CA THR A 2 10.42 -15.47 -3.45
C THR A 2 10.31 -13.97 -3.62
N ALA A 3 9.12 -13.41 -3.44
CA ALA A 3 8.86 -11.97 -3.54
C ALA A 3 8.98 -11.26 -2.17
N LEU A 4 9.08 -12.04 -1.09
CA LEU A 4 9.37 -11.57 0.26
C LEU A 4 10.73 -12.09 0.72
N ALA A 5 11.46 -11.24 1.47
CA ALA A 5 12.61 -11.70 2.26
C ALA A 5 12.13 -12.52 3.47
N ASP A 6 13.05 -13.28 4.09
CA ASP A 6 12.75 -13.99 5.32
C ASP A 6 12.25 -13.01 6.40
N PRO A 7 11.13 -13.29 7.08
CA PRO A 7 10.59 -12.41 8.10
C PRO A 7 11.57 -12.23 9.27
N ALA A 8 11.78 -10.97 9.68
CA ALA A 8 12.56 -10.65 10.87
C ALA A 8 11.64 -10.41 12.07
N HIS A 9 11.96 -10.95 13.24
CA HIS A 9 11.19 -10.78 14.46
C HIS A 9 12.05 -10.14 15.57
N ASP A 10 11.58 -9.04 16.13
CA ASP A 10 12.21 -8.37 17.26
C ASP A 10 11.16 -7.89 18.27
N ARG A 11 11.23 -8.41 19.50
CA ARG A 11 10.41 -7.98 20.64
C ARG A 11 8.93 -7.77 20.30
N GLY A 12 8.31 -8.76 19.66
CA GLY A 12 6.91 -8.74 19.32
C GLY A 12 6.57 -8.00 18.01
N ILE A 13 7.53 -7.48 17.30
CA ILE A 13 7.34 -6.88 15.98
C ILE A 13 7.89 -7.81 14.91
N THR A 14 7.06 -8.22 13.97
CA THR A 14 7.49 -8.99 12.80
C THR A 14 7.57 -8.07 11.58
N THR A 15 8.73 -8.01 10.95
CA THR A 15 8.94 -7.23 9.73
C THR A 15 8.82 -8.13 8.51
N LEU A 16 7.89 -7.79 7.62
CA LEU A 16 7.70 -8.39 6.31
C LEU A 16 8.27 -7.44 5.26
N THR A 17 9.26 -7.89 4.50
CA THR A 17 9.97 -7.06 3.54
C THR A 17 9.65 -7.49 2.12
N LEU A 18 9.06 -6.60 1.32
CA LEU A 18 8.91 -6.79 -0.12
C LEU A 18 10.29 -6.78 -0.76
N ASP A 19 10.70 -7.90 -1.38
CA ASP A 19 12.08 -8.09 -1.86
C ASP A 19 12.13 -8.58 -3.31
N SER A 20 11.53 -7.81 -4.18
CA SER A 20 11.62 -7.98 -5.63
C SER A 20 12.01 -6.65 -6.32
N PRO A 21 13.19 -6.07 -5.99
CA PRO A 21 13.57 -4.74 -6.48
C PRO A 21 13.75 -4.69 -8.00
N ALA A 22 14.03 -5.82 -8.65
CA ALA A 22 14.20 -5.91 -10.10
C ALA A 22 12.92 -5.51 -10.88
N ASN A 23 11.73 -5.85 -10.37
CA ASN A 23 10.44 -5.40 -10.90
C ASN A 23 9.81 -4.28 -10.06
N ARG A 24 10.59 -3.65 -9.17
CA ARG A 24 10.14 -2.58 -8.27
C ARG A 24 8.97 -3.01 -7.37
N ASN A 25 9.05 -4.23 -6.84
CA ASN A 25 8.04 -4.82 -5.95
C ASN A 25 6.62 -4.75 -6.55
N ALA A 26 6.50 -4.98 -7.86
CA ALA A 26 5.20 -5.01 -8.54
C ALA A 26 4.33 -6.14 -8.00
N LEU A 27 3.03 -5.88 -7.88
CA LEU A 27 2.05 -6.84 -7.40
C LEU A 27 1.87 -7.95 -8.45
N SER A 28 2.48 -9.09 -8.17
CA SER A 28 2.28 -10.35 -8.89
C SER A 28 1.41 -11.30 -8.05
N ALA A 29 0.89 -12.36 -8.67
CA ALA A 29 0.17 -13.41 -7.94
C ALA A 29 1.04 -14.04 -6.83
N ALA A 30 2.35 -14.20 -7.07
CA ALA A 30 3.30 -14.71 -6.08
C ALA A 30 3.40 -13.78 -4.87
N LEU A 31 3.62 -12.47 -5.09
CA LEU A 31 3.73 -11.49 -4.00
C LEU A 31 2.45 -11.43 -3.18
N VAL A 32 1.27 -11.41 -3.83
CA VAL A 32 -0.03 -11.39 -3.14
C VAL A 32 -0.21 -12.67 -2.29
N GLY A 33 0.11 -13.83 -2.84
CA GLY A 33 0.00 -15.11 -2.13
C GLY A 33 0.97 -15.22 -0.95
N GLU A 34 2.25 -14.89 -1.15
CA GLU A 34 3.29 -14.94 -0.11
C GLU A 34 2.98 -13.96 1.04
N LEU A 35 2.57 -12.72 0.72
CA LEU A 35 2.22 -11.74 1.73
C LEU A 35 0.97 -12.15 2.52
N THR A 36 -0.04 -12.73 1.86
CA THR A 36 -1.23 -13.28 2.53
C THR A 36 -0.83 -14.37 3.52
N ALA A 37 -0.02 -15.35 3.10
CA ALA A 37 0.44 -16.44 3.96
C ALA A 37 1.29 -15.94 5.14
N ALA A 38 2.16 -14.95 4.92
CA ALA A 38 2.96 -14.34 5.98
C ALA A 38 2.10 -13.61 7.01
N LEU A 39 1.06 -12.88 6.57
CA LEU A 39 0.09 -12.23 7.46
C LEU A 39 -0.73 -13.26 8.26
N ASP A 40 -1.10 -14.38 7.65
CA ASP A 40 -1.80 -15.48 8.36
C ASP A 40 -0.92 -16.09 9.43
N THR A 41 0.36 -16.30 9.14
CA THR A 41 1.35 -16.75 10.13
C THR A 41 1.48 -15.76 11.27
N CYS A 42 1.62 -14.45 10.97
CA CYS A 42 1.66 -13.41 11.99
C CYS A 42 0.37 -13.34 12.82
N ALA A 43 -0.80 -13.60 12.22
CA ALA A 43 -2.07 -13.60 12.93
C ALA A 43 -2.15 -14.72 13.98
N ALA A 44 -1.64 -15.91 13.64
CA ALA A 44 -1.68 -17.11 14.48
C ALA A 44 -0.60 -17.14 15.57
N ASP A 45 0.45 -16.34 15.47
CA ASP A 45 1.58 -16.34 16.41
C ASP A 45 1.33 -15.35 17.57
N ASP A 46 1.07 -15.86 18.76
CA ASP A 46 0.82 -15.07 19.98
C ASP A 46 2.01 -14.21 20.41
N THR A 47 3.22 -14.50 19.94
CA THR A 47 4.42 -13.67 20.20
C THR A 47 4.43 -12.39 19.35
N VAL A 48 3.70 -12.35 18.23
CA VAL A 48 3.60 -11.17 17.35
C VAL A 48 2.59 -10.17 17.91
N ARG A 49 3.04 -8.95 18.14
CA ARG A 49 2.25 -7.83 18.62
C ARG A 49 1.77 -6.92 17.50
N ALA A 50 2.65 -6.67 16.53
CA ALA A 50 2.38 -5.89 15.34
C ALA A 50 3.26 -6.35 14.18
N VAL A 51 2.85 -5.99 12.96
CA VAL A 51 3.58 -6.26 11.73
C VAL A 51 4.10 -4.95 11.16
N VAL A 52 5.37 -4.90 10.75
CA VAL A 52 5.93 -3.84 9.92
C VAL A 52 6.02 -4.34 8.49
N LEU A 53 5.43 -3.64 7.55
CA LEU A 53 5.56 -3.90 6.12
C LEU A 53 6.52 -2.87 5.52
N THR A 54 7.60 -3.35 4.93
CA THR A 54 8.65 -2.52 4.31
C THR A 54 9.13 -3.12 2.98
N HIS A 55 10.20 -2.58 2.41
CA HIS A 55 10.68 -3.01 1.10
C HIS A 55 12.19 -2.84 0.95
N THR A 56 12.77 -3.59 0.00
CA THR A 56 14.10 -3.32 -0.55
C THR A 56 14.01 -2.46 -1.81
N GLY A 57 15.14 -1.86 -2.20
CA GLY A 57 15.22 -0.98 -3.38
C GLY A 57 14.56 0.39 -3.13
N ASN A 58 14.39 1.15 -4.20
CA ASN A 58 13.87 2.52 -4.18
C ASN A 58 12.35 2.65 -4.38
N THR A 59 11.64 1.54 -4.37
CA THR A 59 10.20 1.51 -4.64
C THR A 59 9.53 0.54 -3.68
N PHE A 60 8.59 1.04 -2.89
CA PHE A 60 7.76 0.21 -2.01
C PHE A 60 6.92 -0.74 -2.86
N CYS A 61 6.18 -0.21 -3.83
CA CYS A 61 5.44 -1.02 -4.77
C CYS A 61 5.08 -0.19 -6.02
N ALA A 62 5.35 -0.74 -7.20
CA ALA A 62 5.09 -0.08 -8.49
C ALA A 62 3.66 -0.24 -9.01
N GLY A 63 2.76 -0.90 -8.26
CA GLY A 63 1.42 -1.27 -8.72
C GLY A 63 1.38 -2.69 -9.30
N ALA A 64 0.36 -3.00 -10.08
CA ALA A 64 0.20 -4.33 -10.68
C ALA A 64 1.36 -4.67 -11.62
N ASP A 65 1.80 -5.93 -11.58
CA ASP A 65 2.70 -6.47 -12.61
C ASP A 65 1.92 -6.59 -13.91
N LEU A 66 2.19 -5.72 -14.88
CA LEU A 66 1.46 -5.68 -16.15
C LEU A 66 1.70 -6.92 -17.03
N THR A 67 2.75 -7.70 -16.74
CA THR A 67 3.07 -8.94 -17.47
C THR A 67 2.37 -10.16 -16.87
N ALA A 68 2.09 -10.14 -15.57
CA ALA A 68 1.44 -11.20 -14.82
C ALA A 68 0.61 -10.62 -13.65
N PRO A 69 -0.46 -9.86 -13.95
CA PRO A 69 -1.24 -9.18 -12.92
C PRO A 69 -1.87 -10.20 -11.97
N PRO A 70 -2.01 -9.86 -10.68
CA PRO A 70 -2.72 -10.72 -9.75
C PRO A 70 -4.22 -10.73 -10.10
N ASP A 71 -4.92 -11.78 -9.68
CA ASP A 71 -6.38 -11.76 -9.66
C ASP A 71 -6.85 -10.58 -8.80
N PRO A 72 -7.71 -9.69 -9.32
CA PRO A 72 -8.23 -8.54 -8.57
C PRO A 72 -8.91 -8.95 -7.26
N ALA A 73 -9.63 -10.09 -7.23
CA ALA A 73 -10.28 -10.59 -6.03
C ALA A 73 -9.25 -11.02 -4.97
N ALA A 74 -8.17 -11.67 -5.37
CA ALA A 74 -7.08 -12.04 -4.45
C ALA A 74 -6.39 -10.79 -3.87
N PHE A 75 -6.18 -9.75 -4.67
CA PHE A 75 -5.60 -8.50 -4.17
C PHE A 75 -6.56 -7.76 -3.22
N VAL A 76 -7.84 -7.74 -3.52
CA VAL A 76 -8.88 -7.19 -2.61
C VAL A 76 -8.90 -7.97 -1.29
N ALA A 77 -8.85 -9.29 -1.35
CA ALA A 77 -8.80 -10.14 -0.15
C ALA A 77 -7.55 -9.85 0.70
N LEU A 78 -6.37 -9.64 0.08
CA LEU A 78 -5.14 -9.25 0.78
C LEU A 78 -5.31 -7.89 1.49
N MET A 79 -5.80 -6.85 0.80
CA MET A 79 -6.02 -5.53 1.43
C MET A 79 -7.02 -5.65 2.59
N ARG A 80 -8.13 -6.35 2.39
CA ARG A 80 -9.11 -6.60 3.45
C ARG A 80 -8.50 -7.38 4.62
N ARG A 81 -7.60 -8.35 4.34
CA ARG A 81 -6.87 -9.11 5.36
C ARG A 81 -5.99 -8.20 6.22
N ILE A 82 -5.27 -7.26 5.62
CA ILE A 82 -4.45 -6.27 6.36
C ILE A 82 -5.33 -5.45 7.30
N VAL A 83 -6.45 -4.92 6.79
CA VAL A 83 -7.38 -4.09 7.57
C VAL A 83 -8.02 -4.88 8.71
N ALA A 84 -8.43 -6.14 8.47
CA ALA A 84 -9.12 -6.99 9.44
C ALA A 84 -8.18 -7.77 10.38
N LEU A 85 -6.85 -7.75 10.15
CA LEU A 85 -5.90 -8.46 11.01
C LEU A 85 -6.03 -7.98 12.46
N PRO A 86 -6.13 -8.87 13.48
CA PRO A 86 -6.29 -8.44 14.88
C PRO A 86 -5.00 -7.84 15.48
N LYS A 87 -4.01 -7.59 14.65
CA LYS A 87 -2.71 -6.99 14.99
C LYS A 87 -2.46 -5.77 14.11
N PRO A 88 -1.96 -4.65 14.65
CA PRO A 88 -1.61 -3.48 13.84
C PRO A 88 -0.60 -3.81 12.74
N VAL A 89 -0.81 -3.22 11.56
CA VAL A 89 0.12 -3.27 10.44
C VAL A 89 0.66 -1.86 10.19
N VAL A 90 1.97 -1.72 10.28
CA VAL A 90 2.68 -0.44 10.14
C VAL A 90 3.46 -0.46 8.83
N ALA A 91 3.21 0.49 7.94
CA ALA A 91 4.01 0.63 6.72
C ALA A 91 5.22 1.55 6.96
N ARG A 92 6.39 1.06 6.56
CA ARG A 92 7.66 1.80 6.56
C ARG A 92 8.11 1.99 5.11
N VAL A 93 8.05 3.23 4.61
CA VAL A 93 8.21 3.54 3.19
C VAL A 93 9.43 4.43 2.96
N THR A 94 10.46 3.91 2.30
CA THR A 94 11.68 4.65 1.95
C THR A 94 11.77 5.00 0.47
N GLY A 95 10.72 4.73 -0.31
CA GLY A 95 10.75 4.88 -1.75
C GLY A 95 9.37 5.11 -2.37
N HIS A 96 9.29 4.95 -3.67
CA HIS A 96 8.11 5.30 -4.44
C HIS A 96 6.93 4.32 -4.25
N VAL A 97 5.71 4.85 -4.26
CA VAL A 97 4.46 4.08 -4.21
C VAL A 97 3.58 4.46 -5.39
N ARG A 98 3.12 3.48 -6.16
CA ARG A 98 2.32 3.72 -7.38
C ARG A 98 1.10 2.81 -7.42
N ALA A 99 0.01 3.34 -7.92
CA ALA A 99 -1.19 2.57 -8.28
C ALA A 99 -1.62 1.58 -7.18
N GLY A 100 -1.67 0.29 -7.48
CA GLY A 100 -2.01 -0.78 -6.50
C GLY A 100 -1.18 -0.75 -5.22
N GLY A 101 0.06 -0.24 -5.26
CA GLY A 101 0.89 -0.04 -4.08
C GLY A 101 0.28 0.94 -3.06
N LEU A 102 -0.48 1.94 -3.53
CA LEU A 102 -1.21 2.84 -2.63
C LEU A 102 -2.36 2.10 -1.93
N GLY A 103 -2.98 1.12 -2.60
CA GLY A 103 -3.98 0.27 -1.97
C GLY A 103 -3.40 -0.56 -0.83
N LEU A 104 -2.22 -1.15 -1.04
CA LEU A 104 -1.50 -1.89 -0.01
C LEU A 104 -1.10 -0.98 1.16
N LEU A 105 -0.57 0.21 0.87
CA LEU A 105 -0.23 1.23 1.86
C LEU A 105 -1.46 1.71 2.63
N GLY A 106 -2.54 2.05 1.90
CA GLY A 106 -3.79 2.54 2.48
C GLY A 106 -4.54 1.50 3.32
N ALA A 107 -4.25 0.20 3.15
CA ALA A 107 -4.76 -0.86 4.01
C ALA A 107 -4.02 -0.95 5.36
N CYS A 108 -2.79 -0.44 5.47
CA CYS A 108 -2.05 -0.40 6.73
C CYS A 108 -2.69 0.58 7.73
N ASP A 109 -2.51 0.32 9.01
CA ASP A 109 -3.12 1.14 10.09
C ASP A 109 -2.35 2.42 10.34
N ILE A 110 -1.03 2.32 10.31
CA ILE A 110 -0.09 3.43 10.53
C ILE A 110 0.94 3.37 9.42
N SER A 111 1.38 4.51 8.92
CA SER A 111 2.37 4.56 7.86
C SER A 111 3.31 5.75 8.03
N ALA A 112 4.59 5.52 7.81
CA ALA A 112 5.61 6.56 7.77
C ALA A 112 6.37 6.50 6.45
N ALA A 113 6.69 7.68 5.91
CA ALA A 113 7.45 7.79 4.68
C ALA A 113 8.59 8.80 4.79
N GLY A 114 9.72 8.49 4.17
CA GLY A 114 10.87 9.35 4.06
C GLY A 114 10.73 10.41 2.97
N PRO A 115 11.66 11.39 2.94
CA PRO A 115 11.62 12.52 2.00
C PRO A 115 11.75 12.10 0.54
N ASP A 116 12.44 10.99 0.26
CA ASP A 116 12.60 10.45 -1.10
C ASP A 116 11.36 9.70 -1.60
N ALA A 117 10.38 9.44 -0.73
CA ALA A 117 9.15 8.80 -1.12
C ALA A 117 8.30 9.71 -2.00
N SER A 118 7.72 9.14 -3.03
CA SER A 118 6.72 9.84 -3.83
C SER A 118 5.57 8.92 -4.18
N PHE A 119 4.40 9.52 -4.34
CA PHE A 119 3.13 8.83 -4.51
C PHE A 119 2.46 9.26 -5.81
N ALA A 120 1.74 8.37 -6.48
CA ALA A 120 0.89 8.73 -7.61
C ALA A 120 -0.16 7.65 -7.90
N LEU A 121 -1.35 8.10 -8.27
CA LEU A 121 -2.48 7.31 -8.78
C LEU A 121 -2.54 7.53 -10.30
N THR A 122 -1.74 6.75 -11.04
CA THR A 122 -1.52 7.00 -12.48
C THR A 122 -2.53 6.31 -13.38
N GLU A 123 -3.52 5.65 -12.81
CA GLU A 123 -4.49 4.81 -13.53
C GLU A 123 -5.25 5.58 -14.62
N SER A 124 -5.69 6.83 -14.36
CA SER A 124 -6.39 7.66 -15.34
C SER A 124 -5.57 7.96 -16.59
N ARG A 125 -4.24 8.01 -16.46
CA ARG A 125 -3.32 8.19 -17.59
C ARG A 125 -3.09 6.93 -18.42
N LEU A 126 -3.58 5.79 -17.93
CA LEU A 126 -3.48 4.49 -18.58
C LEU A 126 -4.83 3.98 -19.11
N GLY A 127 -5.86 4.83 -19.15
CA GLY A 127 -7.23 4.42 -19.52
C GLY A 127 -7.89 3.54 -18.44
N LEU A 128 -7.41 3.63 -17.20
CA LEU A 128 -7.87 2.87 -16.05
C LEU A 128 -8.43 3.80 -14.96
N ALA A 129 -8.96 3.22 -13.90
CA ALA A 129 -9.29 3.93 -12.67
C ALA A 129 -8.77 3.15 -11.45
N PRO A 130 -8.42 3.84 -10.34
CA PRO A 130 -7.99 3.20 -9.09
C PRO A 130 -9.17 2.54 -8.36
N ALA A 131 -9.90 1.60 -9.04
CA ALA A 131 -11.17 1.07 -8.57
C ALA A 131 -11.03 0.33 -7.24
N VAL A 132 -10.34 -0.81 -7.22
CA VAL A 132 -10.25 -1.67 -6.01
C VAL A 132 -9.49 -1.01 -4.87
N ILE A 133 -8.49 -0.18 -5.16
CA ILE A 133 -7.70 0.50 -4.13
C ILE A 133 -8.48 1.68 -3.49
N SER A 134 -9.59 2.10 -4.09
CA SER A 134 -10.46 3.11 -3.48
C SER A 134 -11.06 2.66 -2.15
N MET A 135 -11.22 1.35 -1.94
CA MET A 135 -11.81 0.82 -0.71
C MET A 135 -11.03 1.22 0.55
N PRO A 136 -9.70 1.02 0.64
CA PRO A 136 -8.94 1.46 1.79
C PRO A 136 -8.56 2.95 1.75
N LEU A 137 -8.55 3.60 0.58
CA LEU A 137 -8.05 4.97 0.42
C LEU A 137 -9.12 6.03 0.69
N LEU A 138 -10.27 5.97 0.02
CA LEU A 138 -11.26 7.05 0.08
C LEU A 138 -11.82 7.33 1.49
N PRO A 139 -11.97 6.35 2.38
CA PRO A 139 -12.38 6.64 3.76
C PRO A 139 -11.34 7.39 4.59
N ARG A 140 -10.09 7.49 4.14
CA ARG A 140 -8.95 8.04 4.90
C ARG A 140 -8.45 9.35 4.33
N VAL A 141 -8.52 9.53 3.00
CA VAL A 141 -7.92 10.66 2.28
C VAL A 141 -8.90 11.82 2.16
N ASP A 142 -8.38 13.06 2.26
CA ASP A 142 -9.17 14.27 2.00
C ASP A 142 -9.88 14.19 0.64
N PRO A 143 -11.21 14.40 0.57
CA PRO A 143 -11.97 14.19 -0.67
C PRO A 143 -11.56 15.11 -1.83
N ARG A 144 -11.10 16.35 -1.55
CA ARG A 144 -10.64 17.26 -2.60
C ARG A 144 -9.28 16.87 -3.13
N ALA A 145 -8.38 16.43 -2.25
CA ALA A 145 -7.09 15.87 -2.64
C ALA A 145 -7.27 14.57 -3.42
N ALA A 146 -8.16 13.67 -2.97
CA ALA A 146 -8.50 12.47 -3.71
C ALA A 146 -8.95 12.79 -5.13
N ALA A 147 -9.90 13.72 -5.32
CA ALA A 147 -10.36 14.13 -6.64
C ALA A 147 -9.19 14.64 -7.51
N ARG A 148 -8.32 15.50 -6.98
CA ARG A 148 -7.14 15.99 -7.69
C ARG A 148 -6.26 14.85 -8.19
N TYR A 149 -5.78 14.00 -7.28
CA TYR A 149 -4.79 12.97 -7.61
C TYR A 149 -5.35 11.79 -8.41
N TYR A 150 -6.62 11.43 -8.21
CA TYR A 150 -7.31 10.40 -9.01
C TYR A 150 -7.50 10.83 -10.47
N LEU A 151 -7.85 12.12 -10.69
CA LEU A 151 -8.15 12.62 -12.03
C LEU A 151 -6.91 13.01 -12.81
N THR A 152 -5.87 13.54 -12.15
CA THR A 152 -4.67 14.05 -12.83
C THR A 152 -3.55 13.04 -12.93
N GLY A 153 -3.49 12.07 -12.02
CA GLY A 153 -2.36 11.15 -11.89
C GLY A 153 -1.04 11.84 -11.56
N GLU A 154 -1.07 13.07 -11.04
CA GLU A 154 0.15 13.80 -10.69
C GLU A 154 0.87 13.16 -9.48
N ARG A 155 2.17 13.44 -9.38
CA ARG A 155 2.99 12.96 -8.27
C ARG A 155 2.93 13.94 -7.11
N PHE A 156 2.99 13.42 -5.90
CA PHE A 156 3.12 14.19 -4.67
C PHE A 156 4.12 13.52 -3.72
N ASP A 157 4.64 14.30 -2.80
CA ASP A 157 5.67 13.89 -1.83
C ASP A 157 5.08 13.36 -0.51
N ALA A 158 5.97 13.01 0.44
CA ALA A 158 5.57 12.49 1.74
C ALA A 158 4.87 13.54 2.60
N ALA A 159 5.26 14.80 2.53
CA ALA A 159 4.63 15.88 3.29
C ALA A 159 3.17 16.07 2.86
N GLU A 160 2.92 16.12 1.55
CA GLU A 160 1.56 16.18 1.01
C GLU A 160 0.77 14.90 1.33
N ALA A 161 1.39 13.72 1.23
CA ALA A 161 0.75 12.45 1.58
C ALA A 161 0.26 12.44 3.05
N ALA A 162 1.05 12.98 3.98
CA ALA A 162 0.65 13.13 5.38
C ALA A 162 -0.46 14.19 5.54
N ARG A 163 -0.33 15.34 4.87
CA ARG A 163 -1.32 16.42 4.92
C ARG A 163 -2.72 15.97 4.50
N ILE A 164 -2.81 15.13 3.46
CA ILE A 164 -4.09 14.64 2.92
C ILE A 164 -4.63 13.38 3.62
N GLY A 165 -3.91 12.83 4.61
CA GLY A 165 -4.31 11.65 5.35
C GLY A 165 -4.01 10.31 4.67
N LEU A 166 -3.20 10.29 3.60
CA LEU A 166 -2.76 9.04 2.97
C LEU A 166 -1.77 8.26 3.85
N ILE A 167 -0.88 8.98 4.53
CA ILE A 167 0.06 8.41 5.51
C ILE A 167 -0.06 9.12 6.85
N THR A 168 0.46 8.48 7.90
CA THR A 168 0.40 9.01 9.27
C THR A 168 1.52 10.02 9.55
N LEU A 169 2.74 9.71 9.09
CA LEU A 169 3.95 10.47 9.39
C LEU A 169 4.78 10.67 8.12
N ALA A 170 5.27 11.89 7.92
CA ALA A 170 6.33 12.20 6.97
C ALA A 170 7.58 12.62 7.73
N THR A 171 8.76 12.15 7.32
CA THR A 171 10.04 12.65 7.83
C THR A 171 10.65 13.63 6.85
N GLU A 172 11.37 14.62 7.37
CA GLU A 172 12.07 15.61 6.59
C GLU A 172 13.52 15.16 6.36
N ALA A 173 14.12 15.57 5.23
CA ALA A 173 15.54 15.38 5.01
C ALA A 173 16.33 16.27 5.98
N THR A 174 17.30 15.68 6.69
CA THR A 174 18.25 16.43 7.51
C THR A 174 19.66 16.26 6.95
N GLU A 175 20.52 17.29 7.11
CA GLU A 175 21.90 17.25 6.58
C GLU A 175 22.76 16.12 7.18
N ASP A 176 22.40 15.62 8.36
CA ASP A 176 23.20 14.70 9.15
C ASP A 176 22.73 13.23 9.14
N THR A 177 21.57 12.91 8.54
CA THR A 177 20.99 11.56 8.61
C THR A 177 20.66 10.99 7.24
N LYS A 178 20.87 9.68 7.10
CA LYS A 178 20.36 8.93 5.96
C LYS A 178 18.85 8.76 6.11
N ASP A 179 18.09 8.95 5.04
CA ASP A 179 16.60 8.89 4.99
C ASP A 179 15.97 7.71 5.74
N THR A 180 16.68 6.58 5.80
CA THR A 180 16.23 5.37 6.50
C THR A 180 16.26 5.50 8.02
N GLU A 181 17.23 6.22 8.61
CA GLU A 181 17.37 6.37 10.06
C GLU A 181 16.29 7.28 10.63
N ASP A 182 15.86 8.31 9.89
CA ASP A 182 14.84 9.23 10.35
C ASP A 182 13.45 8.62 10.38
N ILE A 183 13.13 7.72 9.42
CA ILE A 183 11.88 6.95 9.46
C ILE A 183 11.87 6.01 10.67
N ASP A 184 12.99 5.35 10.97
CA ASP A 184 13.10 4.45 12.10
C ASP A 184 12.95 5.20 13.43
N LYS A 185 13.55 6.40 13.56
CA LYS A 185 13.34 7.29 14.71
C LYS A 185 11.89 7.74 14.85
N ALA A 186 11.23 8.08 13.74
CA ALA A 186 9.82 8.49 13.75
C ALA A 186 8.89 7.33 14.13
N LEU A 187 9.20 6.10 13.72
CA LEU A 187 8.41 4.91 14.03
C LEU A 187 8.71 4.33 15.42
N ALA A 188 9.88 4.58 16.01
CA ALA A 188 10.28 4.01 17.29
C ALA A 188 9.23 4.24 18.40
N PRO A 189 8.71 5.45 18.65
CA PRO A 189 7.69 5.68 19.69
C PRO A 189 6.37 4.96 19.38
N VAL A 190 6.00 4.81 18.10
CA VAL A 190 4.82 4.06 17.66
C VAL A 190 4.98 2.59 18.01
N LEU A 191 6.09 1.98 17.60
CA LEU A 191 6.36 0.56 17.85
C LEU A 191 6.50 0.27 19.36
N ASP A 192 7.09 1.17 20.12
CA ASP A 192 7.16 1.04 21.59
C ASP A 192 5.78 1.17 22.25
N GLY A 193 4.91 2.02 21.72
CA GLY A 193 3.50 2.08 22.13
C GLY A 193 2.77 0.78 21.89
N LEU A 194 2.94 0.20 20.69
CA LEU A 194 2.32 -1.08 20.33
C LEU A 194 2.84 -2.24 21.19
N ARG A 195 4.13 -2.28 21.53
CA ARG A 195 4.72 -3.27 22.43
C ARG A 195 4.13 -3.23 23.83
N LYS A 196 3.79 -2.04 24.33
CA LYS A 196 3.22 -1.83 25.68
C LYS A 196 1.72 -2.12 25.77
N ALA A 197 1.03 -2.14 24.63
CA ALA A 197 -0.41 -2.37 24.61
C ALA A 197 -0.74 -3.88 24.72
N SER A 198 -1.89 -4.21 25.33
CA SER A 198 -2.33 -5.60 25.40
C SER A 198 -2.81 -6.11 24.04
N PRO A 199 -2.64 -7.43 23.71
CA PRO A 199 -3.14 -8.00 22.46
C PRO A 199 -4.64 -7.75 22.25
N GLN A 200 -5.44 -8.03 23.27
CA GLN A 200 -6.88 -7.81 23.22
C GLN A 200 -7.25 -6.34 23.02
N GLY A 201 -6.58 -5.43 23.71
CA GLY A 201 -6.77 -3.99 23.56
C GLY A 201 -6.43 -3.48 22.17
N LEU A 202 -5.32 -3.97 21.58
CA LEU A 202 -4.94 -3.64 20.21
C LEU A 202 -5.97 -4.14 19.19
N ALA A 203 -6.40 -5.41 19.31
CA ALA A 203 -7.38 -5.99 18.41
C ALA A 203 -8.71 -5.21 18.45
N ALA A 204 -9.25 -4.96 19.65
CA ALA A 204 -10.49 -4.21 19.82
C ALA A 204 -10.38 -2.75 19.34
N SER A 205 -9.25 -2.08 19.63
CA SER A 205 -9.02 -0.71 19.14
C SER A 205 -8.92 -0.64 17.63
N LYS A 206 -8.22 -1.61 17.01
CA LYS A 206 -8.11 -1.69 15.56
C LYS A 206 -9.48 -1.92 14.92
N GLU A 207 -10.29 -2.82 15.44
CA GLU A 207 -11.66 -3.05 14.97
C GLU A 207 -12.47 -1.75 14.91
N LEU A 208 -12.39 -0.92 15.96
CA LEU A 208 -13.09 0.36 16.00
C LEU A 208 -12.60 1.34 14.95
N VAL A 209 -11.28 1.54 14.81
CA VAL A 209 -10.73 2.55 13.89
C VAL A 209 -10.77 2.10 12.43
N THR A 210 -10.93 0.80 12.15
CA THR A 210 -11.02 0.27 10.79
C THR A 210 -12.44 -0.06 10.35
N ALA A 211 -13.46 0.09 11.22
CA ALA A 211 -14.85 -0.28 10.95
C ALA A 211 -15.40 0.31 9.65
N THR A 212 -15.17 1.61 9.40
CA THR A 212 -15.62 2.29 8.18
C THR A 212 -14.93 1.72 6.93
N VAL A 213 -13.63 1.42 7.02
CA VAL A 213 -12.88 0.85 5.90
C VAL A 213 -13.38 -0.57 5.60
N LEU A 214 -13.60 -1.40 6.62
CA LEU A 214 -14.16 -2.75 6.45
C LEU A 214 -15.55 -2.72 5.83
N SER A 215 -16.42 -1.82 6.31
CA SER A 215 -17.76 -1.62 5.72
C SER A 215 -17.68 -1.26 4.24
N ASN A 216 -16.68 -0.46 3.83
CA ASN A 216 -16.48 -0.08 2.43
C ASN A 216 -16.07 -1.30 1.57
N PHE A 217 -15.25 -2.20 2.10
CA PHE A 217 -14.96 -3.49 1.43
C PHE A 217 -16.22 -4.34 1.29
N ASP A 218 -17.00 -4.49 2.37
CA ASP A 218 -18.19 -5.35 2.38
C ASP A 218 -19.27 -4.85 1.41
N GLN A 219 -19.38 -3.53 1.22
CA GLN A 219 -20.40 -2.92 0.35
C GLN A 219 -20.00 -2.82 -1.12
N HIS A 220 -18.71 -2.70 -1.43
CA HIS A 220 -18.27 -2.28 -2.77
C HIS A 220 -17.30 -3.24 -3.45
N ALA A 221 -16.82 -4.30 -2.77
CA ALA A 221 -15.77 -5.15 -3.33
C ALA A 221 -16.19 -5.78 -4.67
N GLU A 222 -17.38 -6.35 -4.75
CA GLU A 222 -17.87 -7.03 -5.96
C GLU A 222 -17.95 -6.05 -7.14
N ASP A 223 -18.60 -4.91 -6.95
CA ASP A 223 -18.76 -3.89 -8.00
C ASP A 223 -17.42 -3.30 -8.46
N LEU A 224 -16.50 -3.03 -7.52
CA LEU A 224 -15.20 -2.45 -7.87
C LEU A 224 -14.25 -3.45 -8.52
N ILE A 225 -14.34 -4.75 -8.16
CA ILE A 225 -13.65 -5.84 -8.88
C ILE A 225 -14.16 -5.92 -10.31
N ALA A 226 -15.49 -5.97 -10.51
CA ALA A 226 -16.08 -6.03 -11.84
C ALA A 226 -15.72 -4.80 -12.68
N ARG A 227 -15.76 -3.60 -12.11
CA ARG A 227 -15.34 -2.36 -12.77
C ARG A 227 -13.85 -2.39 -13.14
N SER A 228 -12.98 -2.83 -12.25
CA SER A 228 -11.55 -2.98 -12.54
C SER A 228 -11.32 -3.92 -13.72
N ALA A 229 -11.94 -5.10 -13.71
CA ALA A 229 -11.83 -6.07 -14.79
C ALA A 229 -12.31 -5.51 -16.13
N ALA A 230 -13.46 -4.82 -16.15
CA ALA A 230 -14.01 -4.18 -17.36
C ALA A 230 -13.07 -3.12 -17.92
N LEU A 231 -12.48 -2.26 -17.08
CA LEU A 231 -11.52 -1.25 -17.49
C LEU A 231 -10.25 -1.89 -18.09
N PHE A 232 -9.67 -2.89 -17.44
CA PHE A 232 -8.50 -3.59 -17.97
C PHE A 232 -8.75 -4.28 -19.33
N ALA A 233 -9.98 -4.70 -19.60
CA ALA A 233 -10.38 -5.29 -20.88
C ALA A 233 -10.64 -4.23 -21.99
N SER A 234 -10.66 -2.94 -21.66
CA SER A 234 -11.01 -1.86 -22.59
C SER A 234 -9.94 -1.61 -23.65
N ALA A 235 -10.33 -0.95 -24.75
CA ALA A 235 -9.39 -0.50 -25.79
C ALA A 235 -8.47 0.60 -25.26
N GLU A 236 -9.00 1.54 -24.47
CA GLU A 236 -8.22 2.63 -23.89
C GLU A 236 -7.15 2.11 -22.94
N ALA A 237 -7.45 1.12 -22.09
CA ALA A 237 -6.45 0.52 -21.22
C ALA A 237 -5.34 -0.19 -22.01
N ARG A 238 -5.69 -0.88 -23.11
CA ARG A 238 -4.68 -1.49 -23.99
C ARG A 238 -3.75 -0.44 -24.59
N GLU A 239 -4.32 0.64 -25.14
CA GLU A 239 -3.55 1.76 -25.69
C GLU A 239 -2.68 2.40 -24.61
N GLY A 240 -3.23 2.77 -23.46
CA GLY A 240 -2.50 3.44 -22.39
C GLY A 240 -1.36 2.58 -21.83
N MET A 241 -1.58 1.29 -21.63
CA MET A 241 -0.52 0.35 -21.19
C MET A 241 0.56 0.17 -22.27
N THR A 242 0.17 0.06 -23.55
CA THR A 242 1.12 -0.05 -24.66
C THR A 242 1.97 1.21 -24.77
N ALA A 243 1.34 2.39 -24.78
CA ALA A 243 2.01 3.67 -24.85
C ALA A 243 3.01 3.85 -23.70
N PHE A 244 2.61 3.45 -22.47
CA PHE A 244 3.50 3.49 -21.30
C PHE A 244 4.73 2.59 -21.46
N LEU A 245 4.56 1.36 -21.95
CA LEU A 245 5.67 0.41 -22.19
C LEU A 245 6.60 0.90 -23.32
N GLU A 246 6.04 1.50 -24.35
CA GLU A 246 6.78 2.09 -25.48
C GLU A 246 7.38 3.47 -25.19
N ARG A 247 7.06 4.06 -24.03
CA ARG A 247 7.51 5.41 -23.61
C ARG A 247 7.08 6.50 -24.58
N ARG A 248 5.87 6.39 -25.13
CA ARG A 248 5.22 7.40 -25.96
C ARG A 248 3.94 7.92 -25.28
N ASP A 249 3.43 9.02 -25.78
CA ASP A 249 2.11 9.49 -25.37
C ASP A 249 1.01 8.61 -25.98
N PRO A 250 -0.07 8.32 -25.22
CA PRO A 250 -1.24 7.65 -25.76
C PRO A 250 -2.02 8.55 -26.72
N GLU A 251 -2.85 7.95 -27.60
CA GLU A 251 -3.56 8.65 -28.68
C GLU A 251 -4.50 9.77 -28.22
N TRP A 252 -4.93 9.78 -26.98
CA TRP A 252 -5.80 10.83 -26.43
C TRP A 252 -5.07 12.06 -25.89
N VAL A 253 -3.75 12.11 -25.91
CA VAL A 253 -2.98 13.31 -25.53
C VAL A 253 -3.07 14.32 -26.64
N LEU A 254 -3.60 15.52 -26.32
CA LEU A 254 -3.84 16.62 -27.24
C LEU A 254 -2.65 17.58 -27.29
#